data_9fe77dbc17fcf09bbe3b189a602dbf85
#
_entry.id   9fe77dbc17fcf09bbe3b189a602dbf85
#
_cell.length_a   1.000
_cell.length_b   1.000
_cell.length_c   1.000
_cell.angle_alpha   90.00
_cell.angle_beta   90.00
_cell.angle_gamma   90.00
#
_symmetry.space_group_name_H-M   'P 1'
#
loop_
_entity.id
_entity.type
_entity.pdbx_description
1 polymer ?
#
loop_
_entity_poly.entity_id
_entity_poly.type
_entity_poly.pdbx_seq_one_letter_code
_entity_poly.pdbx_strand_id
1 'polypeptide(L)'
;TLSRSSAASDVYKRQNEGYDLAKKELNNPFSFNDEDMLKAKELYNIYCGVCHGSKGAGQGILVKREKILGIPSYADPGRAITSGSTYHVIYYGRNTMGSYANQLNEKERWMVTSYVMKLKSDLSK
;
A
#
# COMPACT_ATOMS: atom_id res chain seq x y z
N THR A 1 19.38 -6.94 27.75
CA THR A 1 18.83 -7.69 26.60
C THR A 1 17.31 -7.69 26.65
N LEU A 2 16.68 -7.41 25.52
CA LEU A 2 15.24 -7.43 25.40
C LEU A 2 14.74 -8.86 25.31
N SER A 3 13.64 -9.16 26.02
CA SER A 3 12.93 -10.42 25.85
C SER A 3 12.29 -10.47 24.47
N ARG A 4 11.87 -11.66 24.02
CA ARG A 4 11.18 -11.80 22.73
C ARG A 4 9.90 -10.97 22.68
N SER A 5 9.14 -10.90 23.79
CA SER A 5 7.92 -10.11 23.88
C SER A 5 8.22 -8.62 23.73
N SER A 6 9.26 -8.13 24.42
CA SER A 6 9.67 -6.73 24.31
C SER A 6 10.16 -6.39 22.91
N ALA A 7 10.94 -7.30 22.29
CA ALA A 7 11.43 -7.10 20.93
C ALA A 7 10.26 -7.03 19.93
N ALA A 8 9.27 -7.93 20.05
CA ALA A 8 8.09 -7.93 19.19
C ALA A 8 7.27 -6.64 19.36
N SER A 9 7.09 -6.17 20.60
CA SER A 9 6.38 -4.92 20.90
C SER A 9 7.13 -3.70 20.33
N ASP A 10 8.46 -3.70 20.41
CA ASP A 10 9.28 -2.63 19.85
C ASP A 10 9.19 -2.59 18.33
N VAL A 11 9.19 -3.74 17.65
CA VAL A 11 9.02 -3.82 16.19
C VAL A 11 7.67 -3.26 15.78
N TYR A 12 6.60 -3.69 16.47
CA TYR A 12 5.24 -3.20 16.20
C TYR A 12 5.13 -1.68 16.38
N LYS A 13 5.70 -1.16 17.46
CA LYS A 13 5.72 0.27 17.74
C LYS A 13 6.47 1.04 16.66
N ARG A 14 7.63 0.55 16.24
CA ARG A 14 8.42 1.17 15.17
C ARG A 14 7.67 1.17 13.84
N GLN A 15 6.93 0.10 13.53
CA GLN A 15 6.12 0.05 12.31
C GLN A 15 5.04 1.14 12.33
N ASN A 16 4.36 1.35 13.46
CA ASN A 16 3.33 2.37 13.57
C ASN A 16 3.91 3.78 13.53
N GLU A 17 4.98 4.04 14.27
CA GLU A 17 5.69 5.33 14.24
C GLU A 17 6.26 5.60 12.85
N GLY A 18 6.84 4.59 12.22
CA GLY A 18 7.36 4.68 10.86
C GLY A 18 6.27 4.98 9.84
N TYR A 19 5.08 4.40 10.02
CA TYR A 19 3.93 4.68 9.16
C TYR A 19 3.54 6.16 9.21
N ASP A 20 3.40 6.71 10.42
CA ASP A 20 3.02 8.10 10.59
C ASP A 20 4.07 9.06 10.02
N LEU A 21 5.34 8.76 10.24
CA LEU A 21 6.44 9.56 9.71
C LEU A 21 6.48 9.49 8.19
N ALA A 22 6.35 8.28 7.61
CA ALA A 22 6.33 8.08 6.17
C ALA A 22 5.15 8.79 5.53
N LYS A 23 3.98 8.75 6.16
CA LYS A 23 2.78 9.42 5.68
C LYS A 23 3.00 10.92 5.51
N LYS A 24 3.72 11.54 6.45
CA LYS A 24 3.98 12.99 6.45
C LYS A 24 5.16 13.39 5.58
N GLU A 25 6.23 12.62 5.57
CA GLU A 25 7.53 13.07 5.08
C GLU A 25 8.10 12.26 3.91
N LEU A 26 7.69 11.01 3.73
CA LEU A 26 8.25 10.18 2.66
C LEU A 26 7.63 10.53 1.32
N ASN A 27 8.47 10.89 0.36
CA ASN A 27 8.05 11.27 -0.98
C ASN A 27 8.65 10.34 -2.01
N ASN A 28 7.93 10.15 -3.12
CA ASN A 28 8.40 9.36 -4.25
C ASN A 28 9.61 10.03 -4.89
N PRO A 29 10.79 9.36 -4.91
CA PRO A 29 11.99 9.94 -5.52
C PRO A 29 12.04 9.80 -7.05
N PHE A 30 11.07 9.10 -7.65
CA PHE A 30 11.04 8.83 -9.09
C PHE A 30 10.01 9.67 -9.80
N SER A 31 10.28 9.96 -11.08
CA SER A 31 9.28 10.46 -12.04
C SER A 31 9.01 9.36 -13.05
N PHE A 32 7.74 9.06 -13.30
CA PHE A 32 7.35 7.96 -14.17
C PHE A 32 6.67 8.49 -15.43
N ASN A 33 7.03 7.90 -16.58
CA ASN A 33 6.38 8.17 -17.86
C ASN A 33 5.15 7.24 -18.05
N ASP A 34 4.48 7.36 -19.19
CA ASP A 34 3.28 6.58 -19.48
C ASP A 34 3.57 5.07 -19.54
N GLU A 35 4.74 4.69 -20.08
CA GLU A 35 5.16 3.30 -20.16
C GLU A 35 5.38 2.72 -18.76
N ASP A 36 6.02 3.46 -17.88
CA ASP A 36 6.19 3.08 -16.47
C ASP A 36 4.83 2.91 -15.77
N MET A 37 3.87 3.77 -16.07
CA MET A 37 2.54 3.70 -15.47
C MET A 37 1.74 2.51 -15.99
N LEU A 38 1.95 2.08 -17.24
CA LEU A 38 1.36 0.83 -17.75
C LEU A 38 1.90 -0.37 -17.00
N LYS A 39 3.21 -0.41 -16.77
CA LYS A 39 3.83 -1.48 -15.98
C LYS A 39 3.33 -1.45 -14.53
N ALA A 40 3.17 -0.27 -13.96
CA ALA A 40 2.62 -0.10 -12.62
C ALA A 40 1.21 -0.69 -12.52
N LYS A 41 0.38 -0.47 -13.53
CA LYS A 41 -0.96 -1.06 -13.61
C LYS A 41 -0.90 -2.59 -13.62
N GLU A 42 0.00 -3.16 -14.41
CA GLU A 42 0.17 -4.62 -14.46
C GLU A 42 0.56 -5.19 -13.09
N LEU A 43 1.55 -4.58 -12.43
CA LEU A 43 2.00 -4.99 -11.11
C LEU A 43 0.89 -4.85 -10.07
N TYR A 44 0.15 -3.77 -10.13
CA TYR A 44 -0.99 -3.54 -9.23
C TYR A 44 -2.04 -4.65 -9.39
N ASN A 45 -2.40 -4.97 -10.62
CA ASN A 45 -3.41 -6.00 -10.89
C ASN A 45 -2.96 -7.39 -10.42
N ILE A 46 -1.66 -7.68 -10.52
CA ILE A 46 -1.11 -8.96 -10.06
C ILE A 46 -1.16 -9.08 -8.52
N TYR A 47 -0.73 -8.04 -7.80
CA TYR A 47 -0.47 -8.14 -6.36
C TYR A 47 -1.54 -7.49 -5.49
N CYS A 48 -2.22 -6.48 -5.96
CA CYS A 48 -3.07 -5.60 -5.14
C CYS A 48 -4.55 -5.69 -5.50
N GLY A 49 -4.88 -5.79 -6.77
CA GLY A 49 -6.24 -5.73 -7.26
C GLY A 49 -7.14 -6.86 -6.73
N VAL A 50 -6.55 -7.99 -6.33
CA VAL A 50 -7.29 -9.14 -5.79
C VAL A 50 -8.10 -8.75 -4.56
N CYS A 51 -7.56 -7.90 -3.72
CA CYS A 51 -8.24 -7.40 -2.52
C CYS A 51 -8.84 -6.00 -2.72
N HIS A 52 -8.05 -5.10 -3.30
CA HIS A 52 -8.41 -3.68 -3.41
C HIS A 52 -9.31 -3.36 -4.60
N GLY A 53 -9.41 -4.26 -5.57
CA GLY A 53 -10.17 -4.04 -6.81
C GLY A 53 -9.35 -3.30 -7.84
N SER A 54 -9.75 -3.42 -9.12
CA SER A 54 -9.05 -2.76 -10.23
C SER A 54 -9.10 -1.24 -10.14
N LYS A 55 -10.12 -0.69 -9.47
CA LYS A 55 -10.29 0.75 -9.27
C LYS A 55 -9.85 1.22 -7.87
N GLY A 56 -9.46 0.29 -7.00
CA GLY A 56 -9.03 0.62 -5.64
C GLY A 56 -10.18 0.93 -4.68
N ALA A 57 -11.40 0.54 -5.01
CA ALA A 57 -12.58 0.80 -4.19
C ALA A 57 -12.80 -0.22 -3.07
N GLY A 58 -11.89 -1.18 -2.91
CA GLY A 58 -12.00 -2.22 -1.89
C GLY A 58 -12.89 -3.39 -2.29
N GLN A 59 -13.17 -3.55 -3.59
CA GLN A 59 -14.08 -4.56 -4.11
C GLN A 59 -13.35 -5.56 -5.01
N GLY A 60 -12.20 -6.05 -4.56
CA GLY A 60 -11.48 -7.10 -5.25
C GLY A 60 -12.22 -8.45 -5.16
N ILE A 61 -11.77 -9.41 -5.98
CA ILE A 61 -12.45 -10.71 -6.06
C ILE A 61 -12.46 -11.44 -4.71
N LEU A 62 -11.44 -11.30 -3.89
CA LEU A 62 -11.40 -11.93 -2.57
C LEU A 62 -12.43 -11.33 -1.62
N VAL A 63 -12.69 -10.03 -1.72
CA VAL A 63 -13.74 -9.36 -0.93
C VAL A 63 -15.12 -9.81 -1.39
N LYS A 64 -15.36 -9.85 -2.72
CA LYS A 64 -16.63 -10.31 -3.29
C LYS A 64 -16.96 -11.74 -2.92
N ARG A 65 -15.94 -12.59 -2.73
CA ARG A 65 -16.09 -14.00 -2.31
C ARG A 65 -16.05 -14.16 -0.79
N GLU A 66 -16.05 -13.05 -0.05
CA GLU A 66 -16.04 -13.04 1.41
C GLU A 66 -14.83 -13.76 2.04
N LYS A 67 -13.71 -13.87 1.29
CA LYS A 67 -12.48 -14.46 1.80
C LYS A 67 -11.69 -13.49 2.68
N ILE A 68 -11.76 -12.19 2.35
CA ILE A 68 -11.17 -11.11 3.11
C ILE A 68 -12.22 -10.00 3.23
N LEU A 69 -12.39 -9.47 4.43
CA LEU A 69 -13.34 -8.40 4.71
C LEU A 69 -12.61 -7.16 5.20
N GLY A 70 -13.28 -6.01 5.13
CA GLY A 70 -12.79 -4.78 5.72
C GLY A 70 -11.69 -4.08 4.92
N ILE A 71 -11.63 -4.31 3.60
CA ILE A 71 -10.69 -3.61 2.73
C ILE A 71 -11.28 -2.24 2.38
N PRO A 72 -10.65 -1.13 2.84
CA PRO A 72 -11.17 0.21 2.54
C PRO A 72 -10.87 0.65 1.12
N SER A 73 -11.71 1.56 0.61
CA SER A 73 -11.41 2.28 -0.63
C SER A 73 -10.19 3.20 -0.41
N TYR A 74 -9.38 3.40 -1.44
CA TYR A 74 -8.28 4.39 -1.38
C TYR A 74 -8.81 5.83 -1.20
N ALA A 75 -10.06 6.08 -1.55
CA ALA A 75 -10.68 7.39 -1.37
C ALA A 75 -11.30 7.58 0.02
N ASP A 76 -11.22 6.59 0.91
CA ASP A 76 -11.75 6.69 2.26
C ASP A 76 -11.09 7.86 3.02
N PRO A 77 -11.85 8.92 3.38
CA PRO A 77 -11.27 10.07 4.07
C PRO A 77 -10.74 9.73 5.46
N GLY A 78 -11.25 8.66 6.08
CA GLY A 78 -10.74 8.20 7.38
C GLY A 78 -9.34 7.63 7.30
N ARG A 79 -8.88 7.23 6.11
CA ARG A 79 -7.54 6.72 5.89
C ARG A 79 -6.57 7.80 5.43
N ALA A 80 -7.03 8.74 4.58
CA ALA A 80 -6.25 9.87 4.07
C ALA A 80 -4.83 9.46 3.62
N ILE A 81 -4.74 8.41 2.79
CA ILE A 81 -3.45 7.83 2.38
C ILE A 81 -2.64 8.83 1.56
N THR A 82 -1.31 8.75 1.70
CA THR A 82 -0.33 9.53 0.94
C THR A 82 0.60 8.59 0.18
N SER A 83 1.44 9.12 -0.69
CA SER A 83 2.47 8.32 -1.37
C SER A 83 3.38 7.62 -0.35
N GLY A 84 3.80 8.35 0.68
CA GLY A 84 4.67 7.81 1.71
C GLY A 84 4.02 6.70 2.53
N SER A 85 2.76 6.91 2.96
CA SER A 85 2.05 5.89 3.73
C SER A 85 1.80 4.63 2.90
N THR A 86 1.47 4.80 1.62
CA THR A 86 1.23 3.70 0.70
C THR A 86 2.50 2.87 0.50
N TYR A 87 3.63 3.53 0.22
CA TYR A 87 4.92 2.85 0.08
C TYR A 87 5.29 2.09 1.35
N HIS A 88 5.10 2.70 2.51
CA HIS A 88 5.40 2.08 3.80
C HIS A 88 4.60 0.78 4.00
N VAL A 89 3.31 0.80 3.69
CA VAL A 89 2.44 -0.37 3.79
C VAL A 89 2.87 -1.47 2.82
N ILE A 90 3.23 -1.12 1.60
CA ILE A 90 3.74 -2.09 0.62
C ILE A 90 5.01 -2.75 1.13
N TYR A 91 5.91 -1.99 1.73
CA TYR A 91 7.19 -2.49 2.20
C TYR A 91 7.07 -3.34 3.47
N TYR A 92 6.30 -2.88 4.45
CA TYR A 92 6.23 -3.54 5.77
C TYR A 92 4.97 -4.36 5.99
N GLY A 93 3.92 -4.15 5.18
CA GLY A 93 2.60 -4.70 5.46
C GLY A 93 1.88 -3.88 6.53
N ARG A 94 0.62 -4.17 6.74
CA ARG A 94 -0.18 -3.55 7.80
C ARG A 94 -1.43 -4.39 8.08
N ASN A 95 -1.68 -4.70 9.34
CA ASN A 95 -2.80 -5.55 9.76
C ASN A 95 -2.77 -6.90 9.02
N THR A 96 -3.82 -7.26 8.30
CA THR A 96 -3.87 -8.51 7.54
C THR A 96 -3.13 -8.45 6.21
N MET A 97 -2.73 -7.27 5.76
CA MET A 97 -1.97 -7.12 4.52
C MET A 97 -0.51 -7.47 4.76
N GLY A 98 0.02 -8.43 4.00
CA GLY A 98 1.42 -8.82 4.09
C GLY A 98 2.36 -7.84 3.40
N SER A 99 3.65 -7.98 3.68
CA SER A 99 4.71 -7.22 3.01
C SER A 99 4.93 -7.71 1.59
N TYR A 100 5.20 -6.78 0.67
CA TYR A 100 5.60 -7.07 -0.70
C TYR A 100 7.06 -6.67 -0.99
N ALA A 101 7.86 -6.48 0.06
CA ALA A 101 9.26 -6.09 -0.08
C ALA A 101 10.08 -7.10 -0.91
N ASN A 102 9.75 -8.39 -0.83
CA ASN A 102 10.46 -9.43 -1.56
C ASN A 102 9.95 -9.64 -2.99
N GLN A 103 8.68 -9.29 -3.27
CA GLN A 103 8.07 -9.47 -4.57
C GLN A 103 8.32 -8.31 -5.53
N LEU A 104 8.61 -7.13 -5.00
CA LEU A 104 8.81 -5.90 -5.75
C LEU A 104 10.13 -5.26 -5.35
N ASN A 105 10.89 -4.76 -6.34
CA ASN A 105 12.07 -3.94 -6.05
C ASN A 105 11.66 -2.50 -5.70
N GLU A 106 12.62 -1.66 -5.35
CA GLU A 106 12.34 -0.28 -4.91
C GLU A 106 11.58 0.53 -5.97
N LYS A 107 12.05 0.49 -7.21
CA LYS A 107 11.40 1.22 -8.30
C LYS A 107 9.98 0.71 -8.52
N GLU A 108 9.79 -0.60 -8.51
CA GLU A 108 8.47 -1.22 -8.68
C GLU A 108 7.51 -0.86 -7.54
N ARG A 109 8.00 -0.80 -6.30
CA ARG A 109 7.19 -0.37 -5.16
C ARG A 109 6.70 1.06 -5.34
N TRP A 110 7.56 1.96 -5.83
CA TRP A 110 7.15 3.33 -6.11
C TRP A 110 6.24 3.43 -7.32
N MET A 111 6.43 2.59 -8.34
CA MET A 111 5.53 2.52 -9.49
C MET A 111 4.12 2.14 -9.06
N VAL A 112 3.98 1.09 -8.25
CA VAL A 112 2.69 0.67 -7.70
C VAL A 112 2.08 1.76 -6.82
N THR A 113 2.89 2.40 -5.99
CA THR A 113 2.47 3.53 -5.16
C THR A 113 1.88 4.66 -6.02
N SER A 114 2.56 5.02 -7.11
CA SER A 114 2.06 6.05 -8.04
C SER A 114 0.72 5.66 -8.65
N TYR A 115 0.56 4.39 -8.99
CA TYR A 115 -0.71 3.90 -9.54
C TYR A 115 -1.83 3.95 -8.49
N VAL A 116 -1.56 3.59 -7.24
CA VAL A 116 -2.52 3.70 -6.14
C VAL A 116 -2.97 5.15 -5.95
N MET A 117 -2.04 6.09 -6.00
CA MET A 117 -2.39 7.51 -5.87
C MET A 117 -3.24 8.01 -7.04
N LYS A 118 -2.96 7.49 -8.24
CA LYS A 118 -3.80 7.78 -9.42
C LYS A 118 -5.22 7.25 -9.21
N LEU A 119 -5.37 6.01 -8.74
CA LEU A 119 -6.68 5.43 -8.45
C LEU A 119 -7.43 6.24 -7.38
N LYS A 120 -6.73 6.66 -6.34
CA LYS A 120 -7.31 7.52 -5.30
C LYS A 120 -7.86 8.82 -5.91
N SER A 121 -7.08 9.45 -6.77
CA SER A 121 -7.50 10.68 -7.46
C SER A 121 -8.74 10.44 -8.32
N ASP A 122 -8.76 9.34 -9.07
CA ASP A 122 -9.90 8.99 -9.94
C ASP A 122 -11.18 8.72 -9.13
N LEU A 123 -11.06 8.07 -7.98
CA LEU A 123 -12.20 7.80 -7.09
C LEU A 123 -12.75 9.06 -6.43
N SER A 124 -11.95 10.10 -6.31
CA SER A 124 -12.33 11.36 -5.67
C SER A 124 -12.97 12.39 -6.63
N LYS A 125 -13.03 12.06 -7.91
CA LYS A 125 -13.63 12.93 -8.94
C LYS A 125 -15.15 12.86 -8.99
#